data_ad2d9f3b4eb70bc39c7de452f269febf
#
_entry.id   ad2d9f3b4eb70bc39c7de452f269febf
#
_cell.length_a   1.000
_cell.length_b   1.000
_cell.length_c   1.000
_cell.angle_alpha   90.00
_cell.angle_beta   90.00
_cell.angle_gamma   90.00
#
_symmetry.space_group_name_H-M   'P 1'
#
loop_
_entity.id
_entity.type
_entity.pdbx_description
1 polymer ?
#
loop_
_entity_poly.entity_id
_entity_poly.type
_entity_poly.pdbx_seq_one_letter_code
_entity_poly.pdbx_strand_id
1 'polypeptide(L)' 'MNLEISNENLYNNADSFAMAFDAAWKNCDSVNNKDLKIDEKIEITFEKIKTHPFLIENPIQSKSIALFRIKLLDLT' A
#
# COMPACT_ATOMS: atom_id res chain seq x y z
N MET A 1 -12.99 26.96 3.22
CA MET A 1 -12.33 25.85 3.91
C MET A 1 -11.63 24.93 2.94
N ASN A 2 -10.43 24.56 3.26
CA ASN A 2 -9.63 23.76 2.34
C ASN A 2 -9.59 22.29 2.71
N LEU A 3 -10.45 21.87 3.61
CA LEU A 3 -10.40 20.51 4.10
C LEU A 3 -10.60 19.48 3.00
N GLU A 4 -11.52 19.75 2.10
CA GLU A 4 -11.78 18.82 1.01
C GLU A 4 -10.59 18.72 0.08
N ILE A 5 -9.98 19.86 -0.23
CA ILE A 5 -8.81 19.87 -1.09
C ILE A 5 -7.65 19.14 -0.42
N SER A 6 -7.48 19.38 0.87
CA SER A 6 -6.44 18.70 1.63
C SER A 6 -6.66 17.19 1.64
N ASN A 7 -7.91 16.76 1.78
CA ASN A 7 -8.23 15.34 1.77
C ASN A 7 -7.91 14.71 0.42
N GLU A 8 -8.20 15.42 -0.66
CA GLU A 8 -7.87 14.91 -1.98
C GLU A 8 -6.37 14.75 -2.14
N ASN A 9 -5.62 15.76 -1.70
CA ASN A 9 -4.16 15.70 -1.80
C ASN A 9 -3.61 14.56 -0.95
N LEU A 10 -4.11 14.41 0.26
CA LEU A 10 -3.68 13.32 1.13
C LEU A 10 -4.03 11.96 0.53
N TYR A 11 -5.21 11.90 -0.10
CA TYR A 11 -5.68 10.65 -0.65
C TYR A 11 -4.84 10.19 -1.84
N ASN A 12 -4.34 11.13 -2.63
CA ASN A 12 -3.58 10.82 -3.83
C ASN A 12 -2.12 11.24 -3.67
N ASN A 13 -1.46 10.70 -2.65
CA ASN A 13 -0.03 10.94 -2.47
C ASN A 13 0.61 9.73 -1.83
N ALA A 14 1.94 9.75 -1.78
CA ALA A 14 2.71 8.62 -1.29
C ALA A 14 2.44 8.30 0.17
N ASP A 15 2.26 9.33 1.00
CA ASP A 15 1.99 9.11 2.42
C ASP A 15 0.66 8.41 2.63
N SER A 16 -0.37 8.87 1.94
CA SER A 16 -1.69 8.25 2.03
C SER A 16 -1.63 6.81 1.54
N PHE A 17 -0.92 6.58 0.45
CA PHE A 17 -0.76 5.23 -0.08
C PHE A 17 -0.04 4.33 0.93
N ALA A 18 1.05 4.83 1.54
CA ALA A 18 1.80 4.04 2.49
C ALA A 18 0.93 3.62 3.67
N MET A 19 0.09 4.52 4.17
CA MET A 19 -0.82 4.22 5.26
C MET A 19 -1.85 3.18 4.85
N ALA A 20 -2.40 3.33 3.65
CA ALA A 20 -3.37 2.37 3.13
C ALA A 20 -2.74 0.99 2.94
N PHE A 21 -1.51 0.97 2.45
CA PHE A 21 -0.78 -0.28 2.28
C PHE A 21 -0.54 -0.95 3.63
N ASP A 22 -0.07 -0.20 4.61
CA ASP A 22 0.20 -0.76 5.94
C ASP A 22 -1.05 -1.40 6.53
N ALA A 23 -2.19 -0.72 6.43
CA ALA A 23 -3.44 -1.22 6.97
C ALA A 23 -3.89 -2.49 6.22
N ALA A 24 -3.79 -2.47 4.90
CA ALA A 24 -4.18 -3.63 4.10
C ALA A 24 -3.27 -4.83 4.37
N TRP A 25 -1.98 -4.57 4.52
CA TRP A 25 -1.02 -5.62 4.81
C TRP A 25 -1.33 -6.30 6.14
N LYS A 26 -1.61 -5.50 7.17
CA LYS A 26 -1.93 -6.03 8.50
C LYS A 26 -3.20 -6.87 8.50
N ASN A 27 -4.15 -6.54 7.63
CA ASN A 27 -5.43 -7.23 7.59
C ASN A 27 -5.48 -8.33 6.53
N CYS A 28 -4.36 -8.64 5.92
CA CYS A 28 -4.30 -9.65 4.86
C CYS A 28 -3.76 -10.95 5.42
N ASP A 29 -4.59 -11.96 5.49
CA ASP A 29 -4.20 -13.26 6.02
C ASP A 29 -3.09 -13.88 5.19
N SER A 30 -3.06 -13.62 3.89
CA SER A 30 -2.04 -14.20 3.00
C SER A 30 -0.64 -13.74 3.35
N VAL A 31 -0.50 -12.61 4.04
CA VAL A 31 0.80 -12.10 4.44
C VAL A 31 1.51 -13.07 5.38
N ASN A 32 0.74 -13.83 6.15
CA ASN A 32 1.30 -14.81 7.08
C ASN A 32 1.59 -16.15 6.44
N ASN A 33 1.29 -16.31 5.17
CA ASN A 33 1.53 -17.56 4.47
C ASN A 33 3.00 -17.65 4.05
N LYS A 34 3.73 -18.56 4.66
CA LYS A 34 5.16 -18.69 4.44
C LYS A 34 5.49 -19.24 3.04
N ASP A 35 4.51 -19.83 2.38
CA ASP A 35 4.73 -20.37 1.05
C ASP A 35 4.69 -19.30 -0.03
N LEU A 36 4.22 -18.10 0.31
CA LEU A 36 4.13 -17.01 -0.65
C LEU A 36 5.38 -16.14 -0.57
N LYS A 37 5.83 -15.69 -1.72
CA LYS A 37 6.95 -14.76 -1.80
C LYS A 37 6.46 -13.35 -1.52
N ILE A 38 7.39 -12.45 -1.20
CA ILE A 38 7.06 -11.05 -0.91
C ILE A 38 6.30 -10.42 -2.08
N ASP A 39 6.74 -10.67 -3.30
CA ASP A 39 6.07 -10.12 -4.48
C ASP A 39 4.62 -10.57 -4.56
N GLU A 40 4.36 -11.84 -4.26
CA GLU A 40 3.01 -12.38 -4.29
C GLU A 40 2.15 -11.74 -3.19
N LYS A 41 2.72 -11.58 -2.00
CA LYS A 41 2.01 -10.94 -0.89
C LYS A 41 1.66 -9.51 -1.23
N ILE A 42 2.57 -8.77 -1.87
CA ILE A 42 2.31 -7.40 -2.29
C ILE A 42 1.17 -7.36 -3.29
N GLU A 43 1.17 -8.27 -4.27
CA GLU A 43 0.11 -8.33 -5.27
C GLU A 43 -1.26 -8.53 -4.61
N ILE A 44 -1.32 -9.47 -3.68
CA ILE A 44 -2.57 -9.74 -2.98
C ILE A 44 -3.02 -8.53 -2.18
N THR A 45 -2.08 -7.88 -1.51
CA THR A 45 -2.39 -6.68 -0.73
C THR A 45 -2.86 -5.54 -1.63
N PHE A 46 -2.20 -5.37 -2.78
CA PHE A 46 -2.58 -4.33 -3.74
C PHE A 46 -4.00 -4.54 -4.26
N GLU A 47 -4.42 -5.78 -4.40
CA GLU A 47 -5.78 -6.08 -4.83
C GLU A 47 -6.80 -5.48 -3.86
N LYS A 48 -6.48 -5.46 -2.58
CA LYS A 48 -7.37 -4.90 -1.57
C LYS A 48 -7.48 -3.38 -1.64
N ILE A 49 -6.48 -2.72 -2.21
CA ILE A 49 -6.45 -1.26 -2.31
C ILE A 49 -6.34 -0.82 -3.77
N LYS A 50 -6.83 -1.64 -4.69
CA LYS A 50 -6.65 -1.41 -6.12
C LYS A 50 -7.33 -0.13 -6.62
N THR A 51 -8.27 0.41 -5.86
CA THR A 51 -8.94 1.66 -6.23
C THR A 51 -8.22 2.90 -5.73
N HIS A 52 -7.13 2.73 -4.98
CA HIS A 52 -6.40 3.88 -4.47
C HIS A 52 -5.79 4.66 -5.65
N PRO A 53 -6.06 5.97 -5.76
CA PRO A 53 -5.60 6.73 -6.93
C PRO A 53 -4.09 6.70 -7.12
N PHE A 54 -3.33 6.76 -6.03
CA PHE A 54 -1.87 6.73 -6.17
C PHE A 54 -1.40 5.43 -6.79
N LEU A 55 -1.99 4.30 -6.39
CA LEU A 55 -1.63 2.99 -6.93
C LEU A 55 -1.95 2.91 -8.41
N ILE A 56 -3.11 3.43 -8.80
CA ILE A 56 -3.53 3.40 -10.20
C ILE A 56 -2.59 4.21 -11.07
N GLU A 57 -2.21 5.39 -10.62
CA GLU A 57 -1.40 6.30 -11.41
C GLU A 57 0.08 6.03 -11.33
N ASN A 58 0.54 5.39 -10.27
CA ASN A 58 1.96 5.18 -10.03
C ASN A 58 2.24 3.75 -9.59
N PRO A 59 1.95 2.76 -10.45
CA PRO A 59 2.08 1.36 -10.02
C PRO A 59 3.51 0.95 -9.68
N ILE A 60 4.48 1.43 -10.43
CA ILE A 60 5.87 1.07 -10.19
C ILE A 60 6.37 1.70 -8.90
N GLN A 61 6.07 2.98 -8.71
CA GLN A 61 6.45 3.69 -7.49
C GLN A 61 5.75 3.10 -6.28
N SER A 62 4.49 2.69 -6.46
CA SER A 62 3.73 2.05 -5.38
C SER A 62 4.42 0.77 -4.91
N LYS A 63 4.94 -0.02 -5.83
CA LYS A 63 5.65 -1.24 -5.45
C LYS A 63 6.93 -0.91 -4.69
N SER A 64 7.66 0.13 -5.11
CA SER A 64 8.85 0.56 -4.40
C SER A 64 8.53 1.00 -2.97
N ILE A 65 7.44 1.73 -2.82
CA ILE A 65 7.00 2.16 -1.48
C ILE A 65 6.62 0.95 -0.63
N ALA A 66 5.90 0.00 -1.21
CA ALA A 66 5.51 -1.20 -0.49
C ALA A 66 6.72 -1.96 0.03
N LEU A 67 7.71 -2.15 -0.82
CA LEU A 67 8.94 -2.84 -0.43
C LEU A 67 9.67 -2.09 0.68
N PHE A 68 9.70 -0.76 0.57
CA PHE A 68 10.33 0.08 1.57
C PHE A 68 9.61 -0.04 2.92
N ARG A 69 8.27 -0.02 2.90
CA ARG A 69 7.49 -0.14 4.13
C ARG A 69 7.69 -1.49 4.80
N ILE A 70 7.72 -2.55 4.01
CA ILE A 70 7.94 -3.90 4.54
C ILE A 70 9.30 -3.96 5.24
N LYS A 71 10.31 -3.41 4.60
CA LYS A 71 11.66 -3.42 5.14
C LYS A 71 11.78 -2.54 6.37
N LEU A 72 11.21 -1.34 6.30
CA LEU A 72 11.31 -0.36 7.38
C LEU A 72 10.62 -0.85 8.66
N LEU A 73 9.46 -1.45 8.51
CA LEU A 73 8.65 -1.87 9.64
C LEU A 73 8.83 -3.35 10.00
N ASP A 74 9.71 -4.03 9.27
CA ASP A 74 9.97 -5.45 9.50
C ASP A 74 8.67 -6.26 9.45
N LEU A 75 7.92 -6.07 8.39
CA LEU A 75 6.59 -6.67 8.26
C LEU A 75 6.62 -8.10 7.70
N THR A 76 7.77 -8.61 7.36
CA THR A 76 7.89 -9.97 6.81
C THR A 76 7.94 -11.04 7.88
#